data_42440611943a8b65eba0bc12c8f1125f
#
_entry.id   42440611943a8b65eba0bc12c8f1125f
#
_cell.length_a   1.000
_cell.length_b   1.000
_cell.length_c   1.000
_cell.angle_alpha   90.00
_cell.angle_beta   90.00
_cell.angle_gamma   90.00
#
_symmetry.space_group_name_H-M   'P 1'
#
loop_
_entity.id
_entity.type
_entity.pdbx_description
1 polymer ?
#
loop_
_entity_poly.entity_id
_entity_poly.type
_entity_poly.pdbx_seq_one_letter_code
_entity_poly.pdbx_strand_id
1 'polypeptide(L)'
;MSKYIFTSESVTEGHPDKVADKISDSILDAYLEKDPNARVAAETVLKNNTVILAGEINSSAEIDTEKVVRNVINNIGYDHAELGFDGHTAKIINLLDKQSPDIAQGVDSALEVRDEHGDEIGAGDQGIIFGYAVNETEELLPLPISLAHRLAYRLTEVRKNGTLKYLRPDGKTQVSVIYEDGKAVGIDTVLISTQHDENVTQEQLRADLIENVIKPIIPEEWLDDEVRVLVNPTGRFVIGGPVGDSGLTGRKIIVDTYGGAAHHGGGAFSGKDSTKVDRSAAYAARWAAKNIVAAGLAERAEIQLAYAIGVAAPVSIYVNTFGTGVLPDEEIQAAVSEVFDFTPRGIIRELELRKPVFAETAAYGHFGRPDTNFSWEKTNKVSALKKALQTKVEV
;
A
#
# COMPACT_ATOMS: atom_id res chain seq x y z
N MET A 1 -13.23 29.69 -11.14
CA MET A 1 -11.93 29.02 -10.91
C MET A 1 -11.89 28.57 -9.48
N SER A 2 -11.86 27.26 -9.26
CA SER A 2 -11.67 26.70 -7.92
C SER A 2 -10.15 26.51 -7.68
N LYS A 3 -9.63 27.18 -6.65
CA LYS A 3 -8.25 26.96 -6.20
C LYS A 3 -8.28 26.33 -4.82
N TYR A 4 -7.53 25.24 -4.65
CA TYR A 4 -7.41 24.54 -3.37
C TYR A 4 -6.03 23.89 -3.24
N ILE A 5 -5.68 23.55 -2.01
CA ILE A 5 -4.46 22.80 -1.71
C ILE A 5 -4.89 21.40 -1.23
N PHE A 6 -4.27 20.37 -1.77
CA PHE A 6 -4.47 18.99 -1.33
C PHE A 6 -3.15 18.40 -0.86
N THR A 7 -3.16 17.71 0.27
CA THR A 7 -1.96 17.23 0.95
C THR A 7 -2.03 15.73 1.17
N SER A 8 -0.92 15.04 0.88
CA SER A 8 -0.72 13.64 1.24
C SER A 8 0.60 13.46 1.97
N GLU A 9 0.68 12.41 2.78
CA GLU A 9 1.88 12.04 3.51
C GLU A 9 2.34 10.62 3.16
N SER A 10 3.61 10.35 3.37
CA SER A 10 4.21 9.02 3.34
C SER A 10 5.22 8.85 4.46
N VAL A 11 5.68 7.62 4.67
CA VAL A 11 6.67 7.29 5.69
C VAL A 11 7.71 6.32 5.11
N THR A 12 8.91 6.34 5.72
CA THR A 12 9.98 5.40 5.33
C THR A 12 9.71 3.98 5.82
N GLU A 13 10.46 3.02 5.30
CA GLU A 13 10.42 1.61 5.75
C GLU A 13 10.76 1.45 7.25
N GLY A 14 11.49 2.42 7.83
CA GLY A 14 11.88 2.43 9.25
C GLY A 14 10.88 3.09 10.19
N HIS A 15 9.78 3.65 9.69
CA HIS A 15 8.68 4.10 10.54
C HIS A 15 8.09 2.90 11.31
N PRO A 16 7.80 3.01 12.62
CA PRO A 16 7.39 1.87 13.44
C PRO A 16 6.24 1.05 12.85
N ASP A 17 5.19 1.69 12.35
CA ASP A 17 4.06 1.00 11.72
C ASP A 17 4.48 0.26 10.44
N LYS A 18 5.40 0.83 9.65
CA LYS A 18 5.89 0.17 8.42
C LYS A 18 6.88 -0.95 8.68
N VAL A 19 7.65 -0.87 9.76
CA VAL A 19 8.44 -2.00 10.26
C VAL A 19 7.50 -3.16 10.65
N ALA A 20 6.38 -2.87 11.32
CA ALA A 20 5.38 -3.87 11.66
C ALA A 20 4.74 -4.49 10.41
N ASP A 21 4.35 -3.68 9.42
CA ASP A 21 3.83 -4.13 8.14
C ASP A 21 4.83 -5.03 7.40
N LYS A 22 6.11 -4.62 7.36
CA LYS A 22 7.18 -5.39 6.71
C LYS A 22 7.41 -6.73 7.36
N ILE A 23 7.38 -6.80 8.69
CA ILE A 23 7.50 -8.07 9.44
C ILE A 23 6.33 -8.99 9.10
N SER A 24 5.10 -8.48 9.18
CA SER A 24 3.88 -9.25 8.91
C SER A 24 3.84 -9.79 7.47
N ASP A 25 4.18 -8.97 6.49
CA ASP A 25 4.23 -9.40 5.08
C ASP A 25 5.41 -10.33 4.78
N SER A 26 6.55 -10.18 5.46
CA SER A 26 7.68 -11.10 5.31
C SER A 26 7.37 -12.48 5.91
N ILE A 27 6.58 -12.54 6.98
CA ILE A 27 6.07 -13.82 7.51
C ILE A 27 5.12 -14.46 6.50
N LEU A 28 4.18 -13.70 5.93
CA LEU A 28 3.28 -14.16 4.88
C LEU A 28 4.06 -14.75 3.70
N ASP A 29 5.02 -14.00 3.16
CA ASP A 29 5.81 -14.43 2.01
C ASP A 29 6.63 -15.69 2.31
N ALA A 30 7.21 -15.80 3.51
CA ALA A 30 7.94 -17.00 3.93
C ALA A 30 7.07 -18.27 3.96
N TYR A 31 5.78 -18.13 4.32
CA TYR A 31 4.84 -19.23 4.22
C TYR A 31 4.47 -19.55 2.77
N LEU A 32 4.17 -18.52 1.95
CA LEU A 32 3.78 -18.72 0.54
C LEU A 32 4.88 -19.33 -0.31
N GLU A 33 6.15 -19.07 -0.01
CA GLU A 33 7.30 -19.70 -0.69
C GLU A 33 7.28 -21.23 -0.55
N LYS A 34 6.80 -21.76 0.58
CA LYS A 34 6.76 -23.20 0.85
C LYS A 34 5.38 -23.82 0.65
N ASP A 35 4.33 -23.04 0.87
CA ASP A 35 2.94 -23.45 0.75
C ASP A 35 2.11 -22.34 0.10
N PRO A 36 1.93 -22.36 -1.24
CA PRO A 36 1.15 -21.36 -1.96
C PRO A 36 -0.33 -21.29 -1.53
N ASN A 37 -0.81 -22.26 -0.76
CA ASN A 37 -2.18 -22.30 -0.24
C ASN A 37 -2.25 -21.89 1.26
N ALA A 38 -1.14 -21.45 1.85
CA ALA A 38 -1.11 -21.00 3.23
C ALA A 38 -2.17 -19.90 3.49
N ARG A 39 -2.89 -20.04 4.60
CA ARG A 39 -3.79 -19.02 5.14
C ARG A 39 -3.06 -18.31 6.25
N VAL A 40 -2.87 -17.01 6.11
CA VAL A 40 -2.09 -16.21 7.04
C VAL A 40 -2.87 -14.94 7.39
N ALA A 41 -2.97 -14.67 8.67
CA ALA A 41 -3.39 -13.41 9.24
C ALA A 41 -2.40 -13.09 10.37
N ALA A 42 -1.30 -12.38 10.03
CA ALA A 42 -0.23 -12.09 10.97
C ALA A 42 -0.18 -10.60 11.28
N GLU A 43 -0.29 -10.24 12.54
CA GLU A 43 -0.18 -8.89 13.05
C GLU A 43 1.06 -8.74 13.92
N THR A 44 1.69 -7.58 13.85
CA THR A 44 2.93 -7.27 14.57
C THR A 44 2.74 -6.02 15.42
N VAL A 45 3.15 -6.07 16.67
CA VAL A 45 3.24 -4.90 17.57
C VAL A 45 4.69 -4.68 17.93
N LEU A 46 5.13 -3.42 17.85
CA LEU A 46 6.49 -3.00 18.17
C LEU A 46 6.48 -1.95 19.27
N LYS A 47 7.30 -2.15 20.29
CA LYS A 47 7.59 -1.12 21.28
C LYS A 47 8.94 -1.34 21.94
N ASN A 48 9.75 -0.27 22.03
CA ASN A 48 11.12 -0.35 22.52
C ASN A 48 11.89 -1.45 21.76
N ASN A 49 12.62 -2.32 22.46
CA ASN A 49 13.33 -3.46 21.87
C ASN A 49 12.49 -4.76 21.94
N THR A 50 11.18 -4.68 21.66
CA THR A 50 10.27 -5.80 21.74
C THR A 50 9.37 -5.89 20.52
N VAL A 51 9.22 -7.10 19.98
CA VAL A 51 8.32 -7.50 18.89
C VAL A 51 7.33 -8.50 19.44
N ILE A 52 6.04 -8.27 19.21
CA ILE A 52 4.96 -9.21 19.51
C ILE A 52 4.32 -9.58 18.18
N LEU A 53 4.27 -10.87 17.89
CA LEU A 53 3.54 -11.44 16.76
C LEU A 53 2.24 -12.04 17.30
N ALA A 54 1.11 -11.72 16.66
CA ALA A 54 -0.20 -12.30 16.99
C ALA A 54 -0.94 -12.63 15.70
N GLY A 55 -1.88 -13.57 15.78
CA GLY A 55 -2.71 -13.93 14.63
C GLY A 55 -2.77 -15.42 14.39
N GLU A 56 -3.33 -15.82 13.26
CA GLU A 56 -3.63 -17.20 12.92
C GLU A 56 -2.99 -17.61 11.60
N ILE A 57 -2.46 -18.84 11.59
CA ILE A 57 -1.83 -19.44 10.41
C ILE A 57 -2.36 -20.86 10.22
N ASN A 58 -2.78 -21.17 8.99
CA ASN A 58 -3.08 -22.51 8.56
C ASN A 58 -2.21 -22.84 7.35
N SER A 59 -1.20 -23.68 7.55
CA SER A 59 -0.24 -24.08 6.53
C SER A 59 0.36 -25.44 6.87
N SER A 60 0.81 -26.16 5.83
CA SER A 60 1.63 -27.36 5.94
C SER A 60 3.11 -27.04 6.15
N ALA A 61 3.51 -25.78 5.95
CA ALA A 61 4.90 -25.34 6.08
C ALA A 61 5.26 -24.99 7.53
N GLU A 62 6.51 -25.22 7.89
CA GLU A 62 7.14 -24.75 9.12
C GLU A 62 8.14 -23.63 8.77
N ILE A 63 8.00 -22.49 9.43
CA ILE A 63 8.81 -21.28 9.24
C ILE A 63 9.46 -20.87 10.56
N ASP A 64 10.75 -20.56 10.49
CA ASP A 64 11.45 -19.89 11.60
C ASP A 64 11.10 -18.39 11.57
N THR A 65 9.97 -18.06 12.21
CA THR A 65 9.43 -16.69 12.27
C THR A 65 10.40 -15.74 12.99
N GLU A 66 11.14 -16.20 13.98
CA GLU A 66 12.13 -15.38 14.68
C GLU A 66 13.25 -14.93 13.74
N LYS A 67 13.75 -15.85 12.92
CA LYS A 67 14.76 -15.52 11.91
C LYS A 67 14.24 -14.53 10.87
N VAL A 68 12.99 -14.68 10.42
CA VAL A 68 12.36 -13.73 9.49
C VAL A 68 12.32 -12.34 10.11
N VAL A 69 11.80 -12.22 11.34
CA VAL A 69 11.70 -10.94 12.06
C VAL A 69 13.07 -10.26 12.19
N ARG A 70 14.09 -10.99 12.66
CA ARG A 70 15.44 -10.43 12.85
C ARG A 70 16.05 -9.94 11.55
N ASN A 71 15.89 -10.69 10.46
CA ASN A 71 16.36 -10.29 9.14
C ASN A 71 15.69 -9.01 8.65
N VAL A 72 14.38 -8.88 8.82
CA VAL A 72 13.64 -7.66 8.45
C VAL A 72 14.17 -6.44 9.19
N ILE A 73 14.28 -6.53 10.52
CA ILE A 73 14.72 -5.41 11.37
C ILE A 73 16.14 -4.97 10.98
N ASN A 74 17.07 -5.93 10.82
CA ASN A 74 18.45 -5.65 10.43
C ASN A 74 18.53 -5.03 9.02
N ASN A 75 17.76 -5.55 8.04
CA ASN A 75 17.77 -5.05 6.67
C ASN A 75 17.19 -3.63 6.54
N ILE A 76 16.30 -3.23 7.42
CA ILE A 76 15.81 -1.86 7.51
C ILE A 76 16.91 -0.92 8.02
N GLY A 77 17.84 -1.42 8.84
CA GLY A 77 18.94 -0.66 9.43
C GLY A 77 18.78 -0.41 10.92
N TYR A 78 17.95 -1.19 11.61
CA TYR A 78 17.91 -1.29 13.07
C TYR A 78 18.81 -2.45 13.52
N ASP A 79 20.11 -2.30 13.33
CA ASP A 79 21.14 -3.32 13.48
C ASP A 79 22.22 -2.96 14.51
N HIS A 80 21.95 -1.91 15.31
CA HIS A 80 22.86 -1.38 16.32
C HIS A 80 22.13 -1.08 17.62
N ALA A 81 22.68 -1.53 18.75
CA ALA A 81 22.09 -1.35 20.07
C ALA A 81 21.84 0.12 20.47
N GLU A 82 22.65 1.05 19.93
CA GLU A 82 22.52 2.49 20.17
C GLU A 82 21.18 3.08 19.71
N LEU A 83 20.52 2.43 18.72
CA LEU A 83 19.19 2.82 18.27
C LEU A 83 18.08 2.45 19.25
N GLY A 84 18.39 1.64 20.27
CA GLY A 84 17.45 1.17 21.28
C GLY A 84 16.41 0.15 20.76
N PHE A 85 16.36 -0.09 19.45
CA PHE A 85 15.69 -1.17 18.78
C PHE A 85 16.68 -1.83 17.83
N ASP A 86 16.91 -3.14 17.98
CA ASP A 86 18.00 -3.85 17.33
C ASP A 86 17.61 -5.30 17.02
N GLY A 87 17.67 -5.68 15.75
CA GLY A 87 17.26 -7.00 15.28
C GLY A 87 18.08 -8.15 15.86
N HIS A 88 19.33 -7.91 16.34
CA HIS A 88 20.15 -8.92 16.98
C HIS A 88 19.69 -9.23 18.40
N THR A 89 19.16 -8.23 19.13
CA THR A 89 18.88 -8.32 20.56
C THR A 89 17.40 -8.16 20.93
N ALA A 90 16.54 -7.80 19.96
CA ALA A 90 15.12 -7.60 20.20
C ALA A 90 14.46 -8.85 20.84
N LYS A 91 13.63 -8.63 21.85
CA LYS A 91 12.79 -9.65 22.42
C LYS A 91 11.64 -9.95 21.49
N ILE A 92 11.51 -11.19 21.05
CA ILE A 92 10.42 -11.65 20.18
C ILE A 92 9.46 -12.51 21.00
N ILE A 93 8.18 -12.11 21.02
CA ILE A 93 7.09 -12.85 21.65
C ILE A 93 6.18 -13.33 20.52
N ASN A 94 6.19 -14.63 20.28
CA ASN A 94 5.40 -15.25 19.22
C ASN A 94 4.11 -15.84 19.80
N LEU A 95 2.97 -15.25 19.42
CA LEU A 95 1.62 -15.67 19.76
C LEU A 95 0.82 -16.07 18.51
N LEU A 96 1.53 -16.40 17.41
CA LEU A 96 0.86 -16.96 16.23
C LEU A 96 0.38 -18.37 16.53
N ASP A 97 -0.91 -18.64 16.24
CA ASP A 97 -1.58 -19.90 16.55
C ASP A 97 -2.27 -20.46 15.29
N LYS A 98 -2.88 -21.63 15.40
CA LYS A 98 -3.65 -22.24 14.30
C LYS A 98 -5.03 -21.60 14.19
N GLN A 99 -5.49 -21.40 12.95
CA GLN A 99 -6.82 -20.87 12.68
C GLN A 99 -7.93 -21.77 13.24
N SER A 100 -9.00 -21.13 13.76
CA SER A 100 -10.20 -21.83 14.21
C SER A 100 -10.87 -22.62 13.07
N PRO A 101 -11.27 -23.89 13.30
CA PRO A 101 -11.98 -24.68 12.30
C PRO A 101 -13.33 -24.07 11.85
N ASP A 102 -14.01 -23.33 12.72
CA ASP A 102 -15.32 -22.74 12.42
C ASP A 102 -15.22 -21.62 11.35
N ILE A 103 -14.14 -20.85 11.37
CA ILE A 103 -13.88 -19.80 10.36
C ILE A 103 -13.51 -20.45 9.02
N ALA A 104 -12.68 -21.50 9.03
CA ALA A 104 -12.22 -22.19 7.84
C ALA A 104 -13.40 -22.74 7.00
N GLN A 105 -14.42 -23.31 7.63
CA GLN A 105 -15.55 -23.93 6.94
C GLN A 105 -16.34 -22.95 6.05
N GLY A 106 -16.49 -21.70 6.46
CA GLY A 106 -17.24 -20.68 5.71
C GLY A 106 -16.48 -20.11 4.50
N VAL A 107 -15.16 -20.20 4.51
CA VAL A 107 -14.26 -19.61 3.52
C VAL A 107 -13.80 -20.62 2.46
N ASP A 108 -13.63 -21.88 2.86
CA ASP A 108 -13.09 -22.93 1.98
C ASP A 108 -14.08 -23.39 0.88
N SER A 109 -15.40 -23.15 1.07
CA SER A 109 -16.41 -23.41 0.06
C SER A 109 -17.47 -22.31 0.08
N ALA A 110 -17.60 -21.60 -1.06
CA ALA A 110 -18.58 -20.53 -1.21
C ALA A 110 -20.02 -21.04 -1.08
N LEU A 111 -20.90 -20.15 -0.60
CA LEU A 111 -22.32 -20.46 -0.41
C LEU A 111 -22.98 -20.97 -1.70
N GLU A 112 -22.61 -20.38 -2.83
CA GLU A 112 -23.16 -20.64 -4.18
C GLU A 112 -22.88 -22.07 -4.66
N VAL A 113 -21.81 -22.71 -4.20
CA VAL A 113 -21.38 -24.04 -4.67
C VAL A 113 -21.27 -25.07 -3.56
N ARG A 114 -21.69 -24.72 -2.35
CA ARG A 114 -21.53 -25.60 -1.15
C ARG A 114 -22.26 -26.94 -1.32
N ASP A 115 -23.41 -26.92 -1.96
CA ASP A 115 -24.22 -28.12 -2.21
C ASP A 115 -23.80 -28.88 -3.49
N GLU A 116 -23.01 -28.25 -4.38
CA GLU A 116 -22.61 -28.78 -5.67
C GLU A 116 -21.17 -29.31 -5.72
N HIS A 117 -20.44 -29.27 -4.60
CA HIS A 117 -19.00 -29.61 -4.52
C HIS A 117 -18.12 -28.83 -5.52
N GLY A 118 -18.49 -27.59 -5.81
CA GLY A 118 -17.71 -26.69 -6.65
C GLY A 118 -16.45 -26.18 -5.94
N ASP A 119 -15.49 -25.68 -6.71
CA ASP A 119 -14.20 -25.20 -6.23
C ASP A 119 -14.18 -23.72 -5.84
N GLU A 120 -15.31 -23.00 -5.90
CA GLU A 120 -15.37 -21.58 -5.56
C GLU A 120 -15.15 -21.35 -4.07
N ILE A 121 -14.31 -20.37 -3.75
CA ILE A 121 -14.05 -19.93 -2.37
C ILE A 121 -14.87 -18.68 -2.06
N GLY A 122 -15.48 -18.66 -0.87
CA GLY A 122 -16.20 -17.50 -0.38
C GLY A 122 -15.25 -16.38 0.07
N ALA A 123 -15.76 -15.15 0.11
CA ALA A 123 -15.02 -14.06 0.71
C ALA A 123 -14.71 -14.35 2.18
N GLY A 124 -13.47 -14.06 2.59
CA GLY A 124 -13.01 -14.33 3.95
C GLY A 124 -13.67 -13.47 5.02
N ASP A 125 -14.28 -12.38 4.63
CA ASP A 125 -15.02 -11.45 5.49
C ASP A 125 -16.03 -10.65 4.65
N GLN A 126 -16.94 -9.96 5.33
CA GLN A 126 -17.69 -8.85 4.74
C GLN A 126 -16.80 -7.63 4.62
N GLY A 127 -17.08 -6.74 3.66
CA GLY A 127 -16.34 -5.47 3.56
C GLY A 127 -16.75 -4.63 2.36
N ILE A 128 -16.41 -3.35 2.45
CA ILE A 128 -16.46 -2.40 1.33
C ILE A 128 -15.03 -2.04 0.94
N ILE A 129 -14.70 -2.19 -0.32
CA ILE A 129 -13.35 -2.04 -0.84
C ILE A 129 -13.35 -1.00 -1.95
N PHE A 130 -12.30 -0.18 -2.03
CA PHE A 130 -12.17 0.87 -3.03
C PHE A 130 -10.89 0.70 -3.84
N GLY A 131 -11.00 0.98 -5.14
CA GLY A 131 -9.87 1.16 -6.05
C GLY A 131 -9.99 2.50 -6.75
N TYR A 132 -8.85 3.12 -7.07
CA TYR A 132 -8.81 4.45 -7.67
C TYR A 132 -7.67 4.59 -8.67
N ALA A 133 -7.89 5.41 -9.68
CA ALA A 133 -6.87 5.88 -10.61
C ALA A 133 -7.23 7.28 -11.11
N VAL A 134 -6.21 8.08 -11.40
CA VAL A 134 -6.35 9.44 -11.94
C VAL A 134 -5.18 9.76 -12.86
N ASN A 135 -5.44 10.48 -13.94
CA ASN A 135 -4.44 10.86 -14.94
C ASN A 135 -3.63 12.09 -14.48
N GLU A 136 -2.95 11.97 -13.32
CA GLU A 136 -2.07 13.04 -12.80
C GLU A 136 -0.59 12.66 -12.87
N THR A 137 -0.29 11.36 -12.89
CA THR A 137 1.08 10.82 -12.97
C THR A 137 1.13 9.67 -13.98
N GLU A 138 2.32 9.27 -14.41
CA GLU A 138 2.51 8.13 -15.32
C GLU A 138 1.96 6.82 -14.71
N GLU A 139 2.05 6.68 -13.39
CA GLU A 139 1.53 5.54 -12.65
C GLU A 139 0.01 5.56 -12.50
N LEU A 140 -0.65 6.66 -12.91
CA LEU A 140 -2.07 6.93 -12.70
C LEU A 140 -2.46 6.94 -11.22
N LEU A 141 -1.63 7.59 -10.41
CA LEU A 141 -1.79 7.80 -8.99
C LEU A 141 -1.94 9.30 -8.70
N PRO A 142 -2.67 9.72 -7.64
CA PRO A 142 -2.73 11.13 -7.26
C PRO A 142 -1.33 11.70 -6.99
N LEU A 143 -1.05 12.88 -7.52
CA LEU A 143 0.26 13.49 -7.48
C LEU A 143 0.81 13.72 -6.06
N PRO A 144 0.01 14.20 -5.06
CA PRO A 144 0.54 14.42 -3.72
C PRO A 144 1.09 13.17 -3.06
N ILE A 145 0.38 12.03 -3.16
CA ILE A 145 0.83 10.76 -2.57
C ILE A 145 2.01 10.18 -3.37
N SER A 146 2.01 10.28 -4.70
CA SER A 146 3.14 9.85 -5.53
C SER A 146 4.42 10.58 -5.14
N LEU A 147 4.39 11.92 -5.02
CA LEU A 147 5.55 12.71 -4.59
C LEU A 147 5.97 12.38 -3.15
N ALA A 148 5.02 12.22 -2.24
CA ALA A 148 5.33 11.85 -0.86
C ALA A 148 6.03 10.49 -0.76
N HIS A 149 5.57 9.48 -1.51
CA HIS A 149 6.24 8.17 -1.60
C HIS A 149 7.65 8.27 -2.18
N ARG A 150 7.82 8.99 -3.27
CA ARG A 150 9.13 9.18 -3.94
C ARG A 150 10.13 9.88 -3.02
N LEU A 151 9.69 10.87 -2.23
CA LEU A 151 10.53 11.53 -1.22
C LEU A 151 10.91 10.57 -0.09
N ALA A 152 9.97 9.78 0.43
CA ALA A 152 10.23 8.80 1.48
C ALA A 152 11.17 7.68 1.00
N TYR A 153 11.01 7.21 -0.23
CA TYR A 153 11.92 6.26 -0.85
C TYR A 153 13.33 6.85 -1.01
N ARG A 154 13.42 8.08 -1.50
CA ARG A 154 14.70 8.79 -1.67
C ARG A 154 15.44 9.02 -0.36
N LEU A 155 14.72 9.31 0.74
CA LEU A 155 15.33 9.36 2.08
C LEU A 155 16.02 8.04 2.45
N THR A 156 15.36 6.93 2.21
CA THR A 156 15.92 5.61 2.48
C THR A 156 17.10 5.31 1.55
N GLU A 157 17.00 5.67 0.29
CA GLU A 157 18.06 5.46 -0.70
C GLU A 157 19.35 6.20 -0.30
N VAL A 158 19.28 7.52 0.01
CA VAL A 158 20.47 8.30 0.39
C VAL A 158 21.07 7.88 1.74
N ARG A 159 20.26 7.29 2.62
CA ARG A 159 20.74 6.66 3.85
C ARG A 159 21.49 5.37 3.56
N LYS A 160 20.85 4.42 2.83
CA LYS A 160 21.42 3.09 2.58
C LYS A 160 22.65 3.10 1.68
N ASN A 161 22.70 3.99 0.69
CA ASN A 161 23.86 4.11 -0.19
C ASN A 161 25.01 4.92 0.42
N GLY A 162 24.81 5.49 1.61
CA GLY A 162 25.83 6.22 2.35
C GLY A 162 26.06 7.67 1.89
N THR A 163 25.17 8.24 1.04
CA THR A 163 25.22 9.67 0.68
C THR A 163 25.03 10.55 1.91
N LEU A 164 24.04 10.24 2.75
CA LEU A 164 23.77 10.93 4.01
C LEU A 164 23.85 9.93 5.19
N LYS A 165 25.07 9.61 5.60
CA LYS A 165 25.39 8.55 6.59
C LYS A 165 24.81 8.78 7.98
N TYR A 166 24.48 10.03 8.33
CA TYR A 166 23.92 10.39 9.62
C TYR A 166 22.39 10.21 9.70
N LEU A 167 21.73 9.89 8.59
CA LEU A 167 20.30 9.57 8.61
C LEU A 167 20.06 8.22 9.28
N ARG A 168 18.97 8.14 10.04
CA ARG A 168 18.47 6.92 10.69
C ARG A 168 17.21 6.42 10.00
N PRO A 169 16.72 5.19 10.30
CA PRO A 169 15.67 4.57 9.50
C PRO A 169 14.31 5.25 9.52
N ASP A 170 13.92 5.90 10.64
CA ASP A 170 12.60 6.50 10.80
C ASP A 170 12.47 7.84 10.07
N GLY A 171 11.38 8.04 9.38
CA GLY A 171 11.11 9.29 8.69
C GLY A 171 9.70 9.38 8.10
N LYS A 172 9.28 10.62 7.87
CA LYS A 172 7.99 10.97 7.27
C LYS A 172 8.19 12.05 6.22
N THR A 173 7.35 12.03 5.21
CA THR A 173 7.29 13.06 4.16
C THR A 173 5.86 13.51 3.96
N GLN A 174 5.66 14.76 3.57
CA GLN A 174 4.35 15.30 3.25
C GLN A 174 4.49 16.31 2.13
N VAL A 175 3.57 16.28 1.17
CA VAL A 175 3.55 17.21 0.04
C VAL A 175 2.16 17.81 -0.09
N SER A 176 2.12 19.14 -0.14
CA SER A 176 0.92 19.94 -0.41
C SER A 176 0.99 20.46 -1.84
N VAL A 177 0.06 20.05 -2.68
CA VAL A 177 -0.03 20.42 -4.10
C VAL A 177 -1.15 21.45 -4.27
N ILE A 178 -0.87 22.47 -5.07
CA ILE A 178 -1.83 23.52 -5.46
C ILE A 178 -2.59 23.03 -6.69
N TYR A 179 -3.91 23.06 -6.62
CA TYR A 179 -4.80 22.74 -7.73
C TYR A 179 -5.58 23.98 -8.18
N GLU A 180 -5.70 24.15 -9.49
CA GLU A 180 -6.61 25.13 -10.12
C GLU A 180 -7.49 24.40 -11.15
N ASP A 181 -8.82 24.52 -10.97
CA ASP A 181 -9.83 23.83 -11.79
C ASP A 181 -9.57 22.32 -11.97
N GLY A 182 -9.13 21.67 -10.87
CA GLY A 182 -8.86 20.23 -10.81
C GLY A 182 -7.52 19.78 -11.37
N LYS A 183 -6.65 20.70 -11.81
CA LYS A 183 -5.30 20.40 -12.32
C LYS A 183 -4.24 20.87 -11.34
N ALA A 184 -3.23 20.03 -11.12
CA ALA A 184 -2.06 20.39 -10.33
C ALA A 184 -1.27 21.49 -11.07
N VAL A 185 -0.96 22.58 -10.36
CA VAL A 185 -0.25 23.76 -10.95
C VAL A 185 1.01 24.14 -10.19
N GLY A 186 1.28 23.54 -9.03
CA GLY A 186 2.49 23.81 -8.25
C GLY A 186 2.49 23.15 -6.89
N ILE A 187 3.56 23.38 -6.15
CA ILE A 187 3.74 22.90 -4.77
C ILE A 187 3.59 24.08 -3.80
N ASP A 188 2.84 23.88 -2.73
CA ASP A 188 2.75 24.84 -1.62
C ASP A 188 3.77 24.53 -0.52
N THR A 189 3.81 23.28 -0.09
CA THR A 189 4.66 22.87 1.05
C THR A 189 5.26 21.48 0.81
N VAL A 190 6.54 21.35 1.14
CA VAL A 190 7.24 20.06 1.31
C VAL A 190 7.70 19.95 2.74
N LEU A 191 7.28 18.90 3.45
CA LEU A 191 7.72 18.61 4.80
C LEU A 191 8.44 17.27 4.84
N ILE A 192 9.63 17.26 5.48
CA ILE A 192 10.39 16.06 5.79
C ILE A 192 10.70 16.06 7.28
N SER A 193 10.29 14.99 7.97
CA SER A 193 10.74 14.69 9.33
C SER A 193 11.55 13.41 9.28
N THR A 194 12.83 13.46 9.65
CA THR A 194 13.72 12.30 9.55
C THR A 194 14.59 12.16 10.77
N GLN A 195 14.73 10.94 11.26
CA GLN A 195 15.63 10.59 12.34
C GLN A 195 17.08 10.74 11.88
N HIS A 196 17.94 11.26 12.75
CA HIS A 196 19.34 11.56 12.45
C HIS A 196 20.25 11.36 13.65
N ASP A 197 21.56 11.33 13.42
CA ASP A 197 22.58 11.35 14.47
C ASP A 197 22.56 12.66 15.23
N GLU A 198 22.97 12.62 16.51
CA GLU A 198 22.98 13.80 17.37
C GLU A 198 23.97 14.90 16.96
N ASN A 199 24.98 14.54 16.16
CA ASN A 199 26.08 15.43 15.79
C ASN A 199 25.80 16.29 14.54
N VAL A 200 24.68 16.09 13.83
CA VAL A 200 24.30 16.92 12.68
C VAL A 200 23.52 18.16 13.12
N THR A 201 23.88 19.32 12.56
CA THR A 201 23.11 20.54 12.84
C THR A 201 21.84 20.61 12.00
N GLN A 202 20.87 21.40 12.45
CA GLN A 202 19.61 21.58 11.71
C GLN A 202 19.83 22.25 10.35
N GLU A 203 20.78 23.20 10.28
CA GLU A 203 21.14 23.88 9.05
C GLU A 203 21.75 22.92 8.03
N GLN A 204 22.67 22.06 8.47
CA GLN A 204 23.28 21.04 7.61
C GLN A 204 22.25 20.04 7.13
N LEU A 205 21.42 19.52 8.04
CA LEU A 205 20.36 18.58 7.71
C LEU A 205 19.41 19.17 6.66
N ARG A 206 18.99 20.43 6.85
CA ARG A 206 18.10 21.10 5.90
C ARG A 206 18.74 21.27 4.53
N ALA A 207 19.98 21.73 4.46
CA ALA A 207 20.69 21.94 3.19
C ALA A 207 20.87 20.62 2.43
N ASP A 208 21.29 19.57 3.12
CA ASP A 208 21.53 18.25 2.54
C ASP A 208 20.24 17.60 2.04
N LEU A 209 19.13 17.73 2.78
CA LEU A 209 17.84 17.18 2.35
C LEU A 209 17.27 17.93 1.14
N ILE A 210 17.43 19.24 1.06
CA ILE A 210 17.02 20.00 -0.12
C ILE A 210 17.78 19.49 -1.34
N GLU A 211 19.10 19.37 -1.24
CA GLU A 211 19.95 19.03 -2.39
C GLU A 211 19.83 17.56 -2.81
N ASN A 212 19.82 16.63 -1.83
CA ASN A 212 19.91 15.20 -2.12
C ASN A 212 18.58 14.47 -2.15
N VAL A 213 17.51 15.06 -1.59
CA VAL A 213 16.19 14.42 -1.48
C VAL A 213 15.11 15.18 -2.24
N ILE A 214 14.97 16.50 -2.00
CA ILE A 214 13.84 17.27 -2.56
C ILE A 214 14.08 17.57 -4.04
N LYS A 215 15.17 18.21 -4.40
CA LYS A 215 15.49 18.59 -5.78
C LYS A 215 15.52 17.41 -6.79
N PRO A 216 16.01 16.20 -6.44
CA PRO A 216 15.96 15.08 -7.36
C PRO A 216 14.56 14.53 -7.63
N ILE A 217 13.56 14.86 -6.81
CA ILE A 217 12.20 14.30 -6.87
C ILE A 217 11.18 15.30 -7.38
N ILE A 218 11.28 16.56 -6.94
CA ILE A 218 10.33 17.60 -7.31
C ILE A 218 10.92 18.41 -8.47
N PRO A 219 10.19 18.58 -9.58
CA PRO A 219 10.65 19.36 -10.72
C PRO A 219 11.07 20.78 -10.33
N GLU A 220 12.16 21.26 -10.92
CA GLU A 220 12.76 22.57 -10.61
C GLU A 220 11.76 23.72 -10.79
N GLU A 221 10.93 23.64 -11.82
CA GLU A 221 9.88 24.63 -12.10
C GLU A 221 8.78 24.71 -11.05
N TRP A 222 8.72 23.74 -10.14
CA TRP A 222 7.77 23.70 -9.01
C TRP A 222 8.43 24.00 -7.68
N LEU A 223 9.73 24.31 -7.65
CA LEU A 223 10.52 24.66 -6.46
C LEU A 223 10.95 26.14 -6.50
N ASP A 224 9.98 27.04 -6.60
CA ASP A 224 10.24 28.49 -6.52
C ASP A 224 10.43 28.97 -5.06
N ASP A 225 10.71 30.28 -4.91
CA ASP A 225 10.95 30.90 -3.60
C ASP A 225 9.69 30.95 -2.70
N GLU A 226 8.50 30.68 -3.22
CA GLU A 226 7.25 30.66 -2.47
C GLU A 226 7.00 29.33 -1.81
N VAL A 227 7.65 28.25 -2.27
CA VAL A 227 7.49 26.91 -1.70
C VAL A 227 8.03 26.82 -0.28
N ARG A 228 7.18 26.45 0.64
CA ARG A 228 7.56 26.23 2.04
C ARG A 228 8.25 24.87 2.21
N VAL A 229 9.57 24.87 2.44
CA VAL A 229 10.31 23.67 2.79
C VAL A 229 10.49 23.57 4.31
N LEU A 230 9.87 22.57 4.92
CA LEU A 230 9.95 22.31 6.37
C LEU A 230 10.76 21.03 6.60
N VAL A 231 11.84 21.15 7.41
CA VAL A 231 12.68 20.01 7.79
C VAL A 231 12.74 19.94 9.31
N ASN A 232 12.32 18.81 9.89
CA ASN A 232 12.26 18.60 11.34
C ASN A 232 11.77 19.85 12.10
N PRO A 233 10.54 20.35 11.86
CA PRO A 233 10.09 21.63 12.42
C PRO A 233 10.06 21.64 13.96
N THR A 234 10.10 20.48 14.61
CA THR A 234 10.25 20.34 16.05
C THR A 234 11.72 20.42 16.51
N GLY A 235 12.67 20.51 15.57
CA GLY A 235 14.10 20.53 15.82
C GLY A 235 14.71 19.12 15.82
N ARG A 236 15.29 18.71 16.95
CA ARG A 236 16.04 17.45 17.07
C ARG A 236 15.14 16.22 16.96
N PHE A 237 15.52 15.27 16.07
CA PHE A 237 14.86 13.97 15.92
C PHE A 237 15.89 12.83 15.97
N VAL A 238 16.45 12.57 17.14
CA VAL A 238 17.47 11.53 17.38
C VAL A 238 16.82 10.24 17.89
N ILE A 239 15.85 10.36 18.81
CA ILE A 239 15.08 9.20 19.29
C ILE A 239 13.90 8.98 18.34
N GLY A 240 13.90 7.84 17.66
CA GLY A 240 12.86 7.45 16.68
C GLY A 240 12.65 5.95 16.66
N GLY A 241 11.95 5.48 15.65
CA GLY A 241 11.59 4.08 15.51
C GLY A 241 10.71 3.59 16.67
N PRO A 242 10.69 2.27 16.96
CA PRO A 242 9.86 1.66 18.02
C PRO A 242 10.18 2.17 19.45
N VAL A 243 11.32 2.81 19.64
CA VAL A 243 11.67 3.47 20.92
C VAL A 243 10.87 4.77 21.07
N GLY A 244 10.81 5.58 20.02
CA GLY A 244 10.08 6.84 20.03
C GLY A 244 8.57 6.64 20.07
N ASP A 245 8.05 5.80 19.19
CA ASP A 245 6.61 5.50 19.08
C ASP A 245 6.37 4.00 18.87
N SER A 246 5.19 3.51 19.24
CA SER A 246 4.81 2.11 18.99
C SER A 246 4.44 1.89 17.54
N GLY A 247 4.81 0.74 16.98
CA GLY A 247 4.38 0.27 15.67
C GLY A 247 3.32 -0.80 15.77
N LEU A 248 2.39 -0.80 14.82
CA LEU A 248 1.36 -1.80 14.69
C LEU A 248 1.01 -2.02 13.21
N THR A 249 0.87 -3.27 12.81
CA THR A 249 0.40 -3.64 11.46
C THR A 249 -0.92 -2.97 11.13
N GLY A 250 -1.01 -2.39 9.91
CA GLY A 250 -2.27 -1.84 9.39
C GLY A 250 -2.66 -0.47 9.92
N ARG A 251 -1.71 0.33 10.44
CA ARG A 251 -1.98 1.69 10.92
C ARG A 251 -1.61 2.80 9.93
N LYS A 252 -1.18 2.46 8.72
CA LYS A 252 -0.84 3.42 7.66
C LYS A 252 -1.66 3.17 6.39
N ILE A 253 -2.94 2.81 6.56
CA ILE A 253 -3.82 2.38 5.46
C ILE A 253 -4.05 3.46 4.39
N ILE A 254 -4.00 4.73 4.73
CA ILE A 254 -4.13 5.83 3.79
C ILE A 254 -2.82 6.07 3.03
N VAL A 255 -1.68 5.93 3.70
CA VAL A 255 -0.34 5.91 3.06
C VAL A 255 -0.22 4.72 2.10
N ASP A 256 -0.75 3.56 2.48
CA ASP A 256 -0.71 2.34 1.67
C ASP A 256 -1.54 2.46 0.39
N THR A 257 -2.50 3.38 0.32
CA THR A 257 -3.46 3.50 -0.77
C THR A 257 -3.31 4.81 -1.56
N TYR A 258 -4.19 5.78 -1.38
CA TYR A 258 -4.29 6.94 -2.27
C TYR A 258 -4.07 8.29 -1.57
N GLY A 259 -3.51 8.29 -0.35
CA GLY A 259 -3.18 9.53 0.37
C GLY A 259 -4.37 10.43 0.68
N GLY A 260 -5.58 9.85 0.77
CA GLY A 260 -6.82 10.57 1.05
C GLY A 260 -7.59 11.07 -0.19
N ALA A 261 -7.08 10.83 -1.41
CA ALA A 261 -7.75 11.27 -2.64
C ALA A 261 -8.95 10.38 -3.03
N ALA A 262 -9.06 9.18 -2.48
CA ALA A 262 -10.14 8.22 -2.70
C ALA A 262 -10.78 7.82 -1.38
N HIS A 263 -11.98 7.23 -1.46
CA HIS A 263 -12.58 6.56 -0.30
C HIS A 263 -11.74 5.38 0.15
N HIS A 264 -11.93 4.96 1.39
CA HIS A 264 -11.28 3.79 1.98
C HIS A 264 -12.29 2.99 2.79
N GLY A 265 -12.28 1.66 2.64
CA GLY A 265 -13.19 0.77 3.36
C GLY A 265 -12.77 0.45 4.80
N GLY A 266 -11.55 0.82 5.19
CA GLY A 266 -10.99 0.61 6.53
C GLY A 266 -10.14 -0.66 6.68
N GLY A 267 -10.15 -1.56 5.69
CA GLY A 267 -9.36 -2.81 5.74
C GLY A 267 -7.85 -2.56 5.57
N ALA A 268 -7.04 -3.12 6.47
CA ALA A 268 -5.59 -3.15 6.34
C ALA A 268 -5.14 -4.31 5.44
N PHE A 269 -3.98 -4.16 4.78
CA PHE A 269 -3.45 -5.13 3.81
C PHE A 269 -2.42 -6.08 4.42
N SER A 270 -1.38 -5.51 5.05
CA SER A 270 -0.20 -6.26 5.48
C SER A 270 -0.54 -7.40 6.44
N GLY A 271 0.16 -8.52 6.28
CA GLY A 271 -0.04 -9.73 7.07
C GLY A 271 -1.20 -10.63 6.62
N LYS A 272 -2.02 -10.20 5.66
CA LYS A 272 -3.19 -10.94 5.16
C LYS A 272 -2.86 -11.64 3.84
N ASP A 273 -3.14 -12.95 3.75
CA ASP A 273 -3.08 -13.68 2.48
C ASP A 273 -4.21 -13.28 1.52
N SER A 274 -4.09 -13.68 0.27
CA SER A 274 -4.96 -13.26 -0.83
C SER A 274 -6.43 -13.73 -0.72
N THR A 275 -6.78 -14.56 0.24
CA THR A 275 -8.19 -14.94 0.49
C THR A 275 -8.96 -13.87 1.27
N LYS A 276 -8.24 -12.94 1.91
CA LYS A 276 -8.81 -11.78 2.58
C LYS A 276 -9.08 -10.69 1.55
N VAL A 277 -10.37 -10.44 1.30
CA VAL A 277 -10.84 -9.46 0.30
C VAL A 277 -10.41 -8.03 0.60
N ASP A 278 -10.18 -7.67 1.84
CA ASP A 278 -9.60 -6.38 2.24
C ASP A 278 -8.36 -6.05 1.40
N ARG A 279 -7.53 -7.06 1.13
CA ARG A 279 -6.30 -6.91 0.35
C ARG A 279 -6.51 -7.24 -1.13
N SER A 280 -6.97 -8.44 -1.43
CA SER A 280 -7.06 -8.94 -2.80
C SER A 280 -8.05 -8.15 -3.65
N ALA A 281 -9.21 -7.81 -3.12
CA ALA A 281 -10.18 -6.99 -3.82
C ALA A 281 -9.77 -5.53 -3.97
N ALA A 282 -8.99 -4.97 -3.03
CA ALA A 282 -8.41 -3.63 -3.19
C ALA A 282 -7.42 -3.59 -4.36
N TYR A 283 -6.61 -4.64 -4.53
CA TYR A 283 -5.72 -4.77 -5.68
C TYR A 283 -6.48 -4.94 -6.98
N ALA A 284 -7.54 -5.76 -7.00
CA ALA A 284 -8.39 -5.93 -8.17
C ALA A 284 -9.15 -4.65 -8.55
N ALA A 285 -9.66 -3.91 -7.56
CA ALA A 285 -10.33 -2.63 -7.78
C ALA A 285 -9.34 -1.57 -8.31
N ARG A 286 -8.09 -1.52 -7.80
CA ARG A 286 -7.02 -0.69 -8.37
C ARG A 286 -6.73 -1.06 -9.81
N TRP A 287 -6.58 -2.34 -10.10
CA TRP A 287 -6.32 -2.84 -11.44
C TRP A 287 -7.40 -2.43 -12.43
N ALA A 288 -8.67 -2.57 -12.05
CA ALA A 288 -9.78 -2.16 -12.90
C ALA A 288 -9.86 -0.64 -13.09
N ALA A 289 -9.75 0.15 -12.01
CA ALA A 289 -9.72 1.62 -12.09
C ALA A 289 -8.58 2.12 -12.99
N LYS A 290 -7.38 1.53 -12.85
CA LYS A 290 -6.22 1.86 -13.67
C LYS A 290 -6.46 1.56 -15.16
N ASN A 291 -7.11 0.43 -15.48
CA ASN A 291 -7.44 0.09 -16.87
C ASN A 291 -8.53 1.00 -17.47
N ILE A 292 -9.50 1.49 -16.69
CA ILE A 292 -10.48 2.48 -17.14
C ILE A 292 -9.76 3.75 -17.61
N VAL A 293 -8.89 4.31 -16.74
CA VAL A 293 -8.16 5.56 -17.06
C VAL A 293 -7.16 5.34 -18.19
N ALA A 294 -6.39 4.26 -18.19
CA ALA A 294 -5.46 3.91 -19.27
C ALA A 294 -6.15 3.65 -20.61
N ALA A 295 -7.41 3.21 -20.61
CA ALA A 295 -8.21 3.08 -21.82
C ALA A 295 -8.71 4.41 -22.40
N GLY A 296 -8.52 5.52 -21.67
CA GLY A 296 -9.05 6.84 -22.01
C GLY A 296 -10.58 6.93 -21.84
N LEU A 297 -11.16 6.08 -21.00
CA LEU A 297 -12.61 6.08 -20.73
C LEU A 297 -13.00 7.14 -19.70
N ALA A 298 -12.06 7.59 -18.86
CA ALA A 298 -12.21 8.68 -17.91
C ALA A 298 -10.84 9.26 -17.55
N GLU A 299 -10.78 10.52 -17.09
CA GLU A 299 -9.56 11.10 -16.50
C GLU A 299 -9.34 10.59 -15.07
N ARG A 300 -10.42 10.18 -14.40
CA ARG A 300 -10.45 9.72 -13.01
C ARG A 300 -11.50 8.64 -12.83
N ALA A 301 -11.20 7.57 -12.11
CA ALA A 301 -12.14 6.50 -11.84
C ALA A 301 -11.96 5.94 -10.43
N GLU A 302 -13.07 5.74 -9.73
CA GLU A 302 -13.16 5.03 -8.47
C GLU A 302 -14.09 3.83 -8.63
N ILE A 303 -13.69 2.69 -8.08
CA ILE A 303 -14.50 1.48 -8.05
C ILE A 303 -14.73 1.09 -6.60
N GLN A 304 -15.98 0.84 -6.23
CA GLN A 304 -16.34 0.19 -4.99
C GLN A 304 -16.76 -1.25 -5.25
N LEU A 305 -16.20 -2.17 -4.48
CA LEU A 305 -16.63 -3.57 -4.40
C LEU A 305 -17.14 -3.83 -2.98
N ALA A 306 -18.26 -4.54 -2.85
CA ALA A 306 -18.76 -4.98 -1.55
C ALA A 306 -18.89 -6.49 -1.52
N TYR A 307 -18.53 -7.11 -0.39
CA TYR A 307 -18.58 -8.55 -0.18
C TYR A 307 -19.36 -8.91 1.08
N ALA A 308 -19.96 -10.10 1.05
CA ALA A 308 -20.49 -10.76 2.22
C ALA A 308 -19.64 -11.99 2.55
N ILE A 309 -19.42 -12.26 3.84
CA ILE A 309 -18.62 -13.42 4.27
C ILE A 309 -19.20 -14.73 3.69
N GLY A 310 -18.33 -15.58 3.16
CA GLY A 310 -18.71 -16.88 2.61
C GLY A 310 -19.40 -16.83 1.24
N VAL A 311 -19.57 -15.66 0.62
CA VAL A 311 -20.15 -15.47 -0.71
C VAL A 311 -19.03 -15.17 -1.69
N ALA A 312 -19.01 -15.82 -2.87
CA ALA A 312 -17.95 -15.61 -3.86
C ALA A 312 -18.18 -14.35 -4.69
N ALA A 313 -19.38 -14.15 -5.22
CA ALA A 313 -19.68 -12.97 -6.01
C ALA A 313 -19.76 -11.71 -5.13
N PRO A 314 -19.18 -10.56 -5.57
CA PRO A 314 -19.43 -9.31 -4.87
C PRO A 314 -20.92 -8.97 -4.85
N VAL A 315 -21.44 -8.51 -3.71
CA VAL A 315 -22.85 -8.12 -3.54
C VAL A 315 -23.17 -6.82 -4.27
N SER A 316 -22.16 -6.00 -4.56
CA SER A 316 -22.28 -4.83 -5.42
C SER A 316 -20.94 -4.43 -6.05
N ILE A 317 -21.03 -3.88 -7.27
CA ILE A 317 -19.96 -3.22 -8.00
C ILE A 317 -20.47 -1.83 -8.35
N TYR A 318 -19.72 -0.79 -8.02
CA TYR A 318 -20.08 0.60 -8.34
C TYR A 318 -18.87 1.31 -8.96
N VAL A 319 -19.09 2.02 -10.07
CA VAL A 319 -18.07 2.80 -10.77
C VAL A 319 -18.49 4.26 -10.75
N ASN A 320 -17.56 5.14 -10.41
CA ASN A 320 -17.74 6.59 -10.43
C ASN A 320 -16.56 7.22 -11.19
N THR A 321 -16.84 7.90 -12.29
CA THR A 321 -15.84 8.65 -13.05
C THR A 321 -15.79 10.13 -12.68
N PHE A 322 -16.56 10.54 -11.68
CA PHE A 322 -16.64 11.94 -11.21
C PHE A 322 -16.99 12.93 -12.32
N GLY A 323 -17.79 12.50 -13.30
CA GLY A 323 -18.19 13.30 -14.45
C GLY A 323 -17.09 13.48 -15.52
N THR A 324 -15.97 12.74 -15.44
CA THR A 324 -14.89 12.75 -16.45
C THR A 324 -15.03 11.62 -17.47
N GLY A 325 -16.04 10.77 -17.32
CA GLY A 325 -16.30 9.64 -18.22
C GLY A 325 -16.66 10.10 -19.63
N VAL A 326 -16.14 9.41 -20.65
CA VAL A 326 -16.53 9.61 -22.06
C VAL A 326 -17.87 8.95 -22.37
N LEU A 327 -18.36 8.09 -21.48
CA LEU A 327 -19.66 7.40 -21.49
C LEU A 327 -20.29 7.50 -20.10
N PRO A 328 -21.60 7.25 -19.95
CA PRO A 328 -22.25 7.14 -18.65
C PRO A 328 -21.58 6.10 -17.75
N ASP A 329 -21.53 6.37 -16.44
CA ASP A 329 -20.88 5.48 -15.48
C ASP A 329 -21.47 4.06 -15.47
N GLU A 330 -22.78 3.92 -15.72
CA GLU A 330 -23.46 2.65 -15.81
C GLU A 330 -22.98 1.78 -17.00
N GLU A 331 -22.62 2.39 -18.13
CA GLU A 331 -22.08 1.69 -19.28
C GLU A 331 -20.65 1.20 -19.01
N ILE A 332 -19.82 2.05 -18.40
CA ILE A 332 -18.46 1.71 -17.98
C ILE A 332 -18.50 0.59 -16.93
N GLN A 333 -19.39 0.69 -15.95
CA GLN A 333 -19.60 -0.35 -14.92
C GLN A 333 -19.99 -1.70 -15.53
N ALA A 334 -20.91 -1.68 -16.50
CA ALA A 334 -21.33 -2.91 -17.19
C ALA A 334 -20.17 -3.57 -17.95
N ALA A 335 -19.30 -2.77 -18.60
CA ALA A 335 -18.10 -3.29 -19.25
C ALA A 335 -17.06 -3.82 -18.24
N VAL A 336 -16.90 -3.15 -17.11
CA VAL A 336 -16.03 -3.62 -16.01
C VAL A 336 -16.53 -4.97 -15.48
N SER A 337 -17.83 -5.11 -15.24
CA SER A 337 -18.42 -6.36 -14.74
C SER A 337 -18.31 -7.52 -15.73
N GLU A 338 -18.23 -7.24 -17.04
CA GLU A 338 -18.01 -8.25 -18.08
C GLU A 338 -16.53 -8.68 -18.19
N VAL A 339 -15.60 -7.74 -17.99
CA VAL A 339 -14.16 -7.94 -18.28
C VAL A 339 -13.39 -8.46 -17.07
N PHE A 340 -13.82 -8.15 -15.85
CA PHE A 340 -13.12 -8.49 -14.62
C PHE A 340 -13.90 -9.51 -13.79
N ASP A 341 -13.21 -10.57 -13.38
CA ASP A 341 -13.72 -11.55 -12.42
C ASP A 341 -13.33 -11.10 -11.00
N PHE A 342 -14.31 -10.53 -10.28
CA PHE A 342 -14.11 -10.07 -8.91
C PHE A 342 -14.44 -11.11 -7.84
N THR A 343 -14.62 -12.38 -8.19
CA THR A 343 -14.66 -13.45 -7.19
C THR A 343 -13.28 -13.59 -6.53
N PRO A 344 -13.17 -14.00 -5.27
CA PRO A 344 -11.86 -14.20 -4.61
C PRO A 344 -10.94 -15.12 -5.42
N ARG A 345 -11.48 -16.21 -5.97
CA ARG A 345 -10.73 -17.14 -6.83
C ARG A 345 -10.28 -16.49 -8.15
N GLY A 346 -11.15 -15.72 -8.79
CA GLY A 346 -10.87 -14.98 -10.01
C GLY A 346 -9.74 -13.98 -9.80
N ILE A 347 -9.81 -13.19 -8.75
CA ILE A 347 -8.79 -12.21 -8.37
C ILE A 347 -7.43 -12.91 -8.12
N ILE A 348 -7.41 -13.94 -7.30
CA ILE A 348 -6.18 -14.69 -6.97
C ILE A 348 -5.52 -15.24 -8.23
N ARG A 349 -6.32 -15.79 -9.16
CA ARG A 349 -5.84 -16.34 -10.44
C ARG A 349 -5.31 -15.24 -11.35
N GLU A 350 -6.10 -14.20 -11.61
CA GLU A 350 -5.77 -13.14 -12.59
C GLU A 350 -4.56 -12.29 -12.13
N LEU A 351 -4.43 -12.06 -10.84
CA LEU A 351 -3.35 -11.27 -10.26
C LEU A 351 -2.21 -12.12 -9.70
N GLU A 352 -2.28 -13.46 -9.82
CA GLU A 352 -1.25 -14.40 -9.35
C GLU A 352 -0.88 -14.23 -7.87
N LEU A 353 -1.84 -13.95 -6.99
CA LEU A 353 -1.63 -13.55 -5.59
C LEU A 353 -1.24 -14.70 -4.64
N ARG A 354 -0.85 -15.85 -5.15
CA ARG A 354 -0.22 -16.93 -4.38
C ARG A 354 1.30 -16.89 -4.42
N LYS A 355 1.87 -15.93 -5.14
CA LYS A 355 3.32 -15.69 -5.17
C LYS A 355 3.75 -14.86 -3.96
N PRO A 356 4.98 -15.07 -3.45
CA PRO A 356 5.53 -14.29 -2.34
C PRO A 356 6.00 -12.90 -2.85
N VAL A 357 5.09 -11.95 -2.95
CA VAL A 357 5.31 -10.59 -3.47
C VAL A 357 4.91 -9.50 -2.48
N PHE A 358 4.43 -9.90 -1.31
CA PHE A 358 3.78 -8.97 -0.39
C PHE A 358 4.75 -8.16 0.46
N ALA A 359 5.90 -8.70 0.82
CA ALA A 359 6.91 -7.97 1.57
C ALA A 359 7.38 -6.70 0.85
N GLU A 360 7.38 -6.68 -0.50
CA GLU A 360 7.75 -5.49 -1.28
C GLU A 360 6.71 -4.37 -1.18
N THR A 361 5.46 -4.68 -0.87
CA THR A 361 4.38 -3.68 -0.75
C THR A 361 4.42 -2.91 0.56
N ALA A 362 5.13 -3.42 1.57
CA ALA A 362 5.03 -2.94 2.95
C ALA A 362 5.54 -1.50 3.19
N ALA A 363 6.20 -0.86 2.23
CA ALA A 363 6.60 0.53 2.30
C ALA A 363 6.45 1.22 0.94
N TYR A 364 6.27 2.54 0.95
CA TYR A 364 6.16 3.42 -0.23
C TYR A 364 4.92 3.18 -1.07
N GLY A 365 3.84 2.69 -0.47
CA GLY A 365 2.53 2.43 -1.08
C GLY A 365 2.43 1.08 -1.78
N HIS A 366 1.20 0.56 -1.84
CA HIS A 366 0.85 -0.66 -2.55
C HIS A 366 0.56 -0.42 -4.02
N PHE A 367 0.35 0.84 -4.41
CA PHE A 367 -0.05 1.27 -5.75
C PHE A 367 0.94 2.28 -6.33
N GLY A 368 0.99 2.36 -7.68
CA GLY A 368 1.82 3.31 -8.38
C GLY A 368 3.33 3.07 -8.19
N ARG A 369 3.77 1.82 -8.18
CA ARG A 369 5.15 1.40 -7.94
C ARG A 369 5.85 1.02 -9.25
N PRO A 370 6.56 1.97 -9.89
CA PRO A 370 7.28 1.70 -11.15
C PRO A 370 8.52 0.81 -10.96
N ASP A 371 9.05 0.75 -9.75
CA ASP A 371 10.20 -0.06 -9.34
C ASP A 371 9.89 -1.56 -9.17
N THR A 372 8.60 -1.94 -9.25
CA THR A 372 8.12 -3.31 -9.06
C THR A 372 7.33 -3.78 -10.28
N ASN A 373 7.10 -5.08 -10.37
CA ASN A 373 6.28 -5.67 -11.43
C ASN A 373 4.96 -6.23 -10.87
N PHE A 374 4.27 -5.44 -10.06
CA PHE A 374 3.01 -5.85 -9.46
C PHE A 374 1.94 -6.11 -10.52
N SER A 375 1.26 -7.24 -10.43
CA SER A 375 0.25 -7.68 -11.39
C SER A 375 -0.96 -6.73 -11.47
N TRP A 376 -1.34 -6.10 -10.35
CA TRP A 376 -2.45 -5.15 -10.27
C TRP A 376 -2.14 -3.75 -10.84
N GLU A 377 -0.89 -3.49 -11.20
CA GLU A 377 -0.49 -2.27 -11.90
C GLU A 377 -0.49 -2.41 -13.44
N LYS A 378 -0.79 -3.60 -13.98
CA LYS A 378 -0.83 -3.84 -15.43
C LYS A 378 -2.07 -3.22 -16.07
N THR A 379 -1.89 -2.69 -17.30
CA THR A 379 -2.96 -2.14 -18.15
C THR A 379 -3.42 -3.10 -19.23
N ASN A 380 -3.38 -4.39 -18.95
CA ASN A 380 -3.60 -5.49 -19.87
C ASN A 380 -5.08 -5.76 -20.22
N LYS A 381 -6.04 -5.08 -19.60
CA LYS A 381 -7.48 -5.18 -19.88
C LYS A 381 -8.03 -4.03 -20.75
N VAL A 382 -7.18 -3.06 -21.13
CA VAL A 382 -7.58 -1.91 -21.97
C VAL A 382 -8.31 -2.32 -23.25
N SER A 383 -7.75 -3.27 -23.99
CA SER A 383 -8.36 -3.72 -25.24
C SER A 383 -9.70 -4.45 -25.02
N ALA A 384 -9.81 -5.23 -23.92
CA ALA A 384 -11.04 -5.94 -23.57
C ALA A 384 -12.16 -4.96 -23.18
N LEU A 385 -11.85 -3.93 -22.37
CA LEU A 385 -12.80 -2.88 -22.01
C LEU A 385 -13.33 -2.13 -23.23
N LYS A 386 -12.45 -1.72 -24.15
CA LYS A 386 -12.84 -1.04 -25.39
C LYS A 386 -13.74 -1.92 -26.24
N LYS A 387 -13.45 -3.22 -26.35
CA LYS A 387 -14.27 -4.18 -27.10
C LYS A 387 -15.66 -4.36 -26.46
N ALA A 388 -15.75 -4.54 -25.15
CA ALA A 388 -17.02 -4.70 -24.44
C ALA A 388 -17.96 -3.49 -24.63
N LEU A 389 -17.40 -2.27 -24.72
CA LEU A 389 -18.17 -1.05 -24.99
C LEU A 389 -18.60 -0.93 -26.44
N GLN A 390 -17.78 -1.32 -27.43
CA GLN A 390 -18.13 -1.27 -28.85
C GLN A 390 -19.30 -2.23 -29.19
N THR A 391 -19.34 -3.40 -28.59
CA THR A 391 -20.41 -4.39 -28.80
C THR A 391 -21.77 -3.87 -28.31
N LYS A 392 -21.81 -2.91 -27.40
CA LYS A 392 -23.08 -2.32 -26.90
C LYS A 392 -23.62 -1.16 -27.74
N VAL A 393 -22.77 -0.54 -28.58
CA VAL A 393 -23.21 0.55 -29.49
C VAL A 393 -23.83 0.01 -30.77
N GLU A 394 -23.63 -1.26 -31.09
CA GLU A 394 -24.17 -1.94 -32.29
C GLU A 394 -25.51 -2.67 -32.07
N VAL A 395 -26.08 -2.61 -30.86
CA VAL A 395 -27.39 -3.19 -30.49
C VAL A 395 -28.37 -2.07 -30.15
#